data_a5db86bfeea616f2b0b279a128257d1c
#
_entry.id   a5db86bfeea616f2b0b279a128257d1c
#
_cell.length_a   1.000
_cell.length_b   1.000
_cell.length_c   1.000
_cell.angle_alpha   90.00
_cell.angle_beta   90.00
_cell.angle_gamma   90.00
#
_symmetry.space_group_name_H-M   'P 1'
#
loop_
_entity.id
_entity.type
_entity.pdbx_description
1 polymer ?
#
loop_
_entity_poly.entity_id
_entity_poly.type
_entity_poly.pdbx_seq_one_letter_code
_entity_poly.pdbx_strand_id
1 'polypeptide(L)'
;EVYSCASDRQQAAIVFDVAVDMVKQSPALSKRIKIIPSTKRMVYQPTGSIYQVLSSEVATKHGLNVSACIFDELHTQPTRALYDVMTQGSGDARKQPLWFLLTTAGTDRNSICWEVHQKALDIIEGRKDDPRFYPVLYGLPDDADWTDEKNWYKANALIGKSLFQRHTGGKTSFAPCCKGDEVDVQMGRCFVHVKMSRVH
;
A
#
# COMPACT_ATOMS: atom_id res chain seq x y z
N GLU A 1 5.20 -5.86 16.63
CA GLU A 1 4.29 -6.53 15.70
C GLU A 1 4.25 -5.77 14.36
N VAL A 2 4.30 -6.50 13.26
CA VAL A 2 4.19 -5.98 11.89
C VAL A 2 2.99 -6.64 11.22
N TYR A 3 2.24 -5.89 10.43
CA TYR A 3 1.05 -6.39 9.78
C TYR A 3 1.01 -6.02 8.29
N SER A 4 0.48 -6.90 7.45
CA SER A 4 -0.03 -6.57 6.12
C SER A 4 -1.56 -6.62 6.13
N CYS A 5 -2.17 -5.58 5.62
CA CYS A 5 -3.61 -5.35 5.64
C CYS A 5 -4.13 -5.10 4.24
N ALA A 6 -5.28 -5.70 3.92
CA ALA A 6 -6.05 -5.43 2.71
C ALA A 6 -7.55 -5.63 3.00
N SER A 7 -8.41 -5.40 2.02
CA SER A 7 -9.85 -5.61 2.15
C SER A 7 -10.20 -7.07 2.46
N ASP A 8 -9.51 -8.00 1.82
CA ASP A 8 -9.66 -9.43 2.07
C ASP A 8 -8.31 -10.08 2.42
N ARG A 9 -8.40 -11.31 2.95
CA ARG A 9 -7.23 -12.04 3.43
C ARG A 9 -6.34 -12.55 2.29
N GLN A 10 -6.88 -12.81 1.11
CA GLN A 10 -6.09 -13.31 -0.02
C GLN A 10 -5.20 -12.18 -0.57
N GLN A 11 -5.77 -10.98 -0.72
CA GLN A 11 -5.02 -9.80 -1.14
C GLN A 11 -3.91 -9.47 -0.13
N ALA A 12 -4.22 -9.43 1.16
CA ALA A 12 -3.22 -9.19 2.21
C ALA A 12 -2.13 -10.28 2.26
N ALA A 13 -2.43 -11.50 1.80
CA ALA A 13 -1.48 -12.60 1.75
C ALA A 13 -0.43 -12.45 0.64
N ILE A 14 -0.69 -11.68 -0.41
CA ILE A 14 0.27 -11.47 -1.52
C ILE A 14 1.59 -10.91 -0.97
N VAL A 15 1.52 -9.85 -0.17
CA VAL A 15 2.71 -9.24 0.46
C VAL A 15 3.40 -10.25 1.40
N PHE A 16 2.60 -11.03 2.14
CA PHE A 16 3.12 -12.04 3.06
C PHE A 16 3.85 -13.17 2.31
N ASP A 17 3.29 -13.67 1.23
CA ASP A 17 3.86 -14.80 0.49
C ASP A 17 5.20 -14.41 -0.16
N VAL A 18 5.34 -13.18 -0.67
CA VAL A 18 6.63 -12.62 -1.12
C VAL A 18 7.64 -12.58 0.04
N ALA A 19 7.24 -12.12 1.21
CA ALA A 19 8.11 -12.10 2.38
C ALA A 19 8.52 -13.51 2.83
N VAL A 20 7.63 -14.51 2.74
CA VAL A 20 7.94 -15.93 2.98
C VAL A 20 9.03 -16.41 2.04
N ASP A 21 8.95 -16.09 0.75
CA ASP A 21 9.94 -16.51 -0.23
C ASP A 21 11.30 -15.84 0.01
N MET A 22 11.31 -14.56 0.39
CA MET A 22 12.53 -13.88 0.84
C MET A 22 13.19 -14.59 2.03
N VAL A 23 12.39 -15.01 3.03
CA VAL A 23 12.90 -15.75 4.18
C VAL A 23 13.48 -17.11 3.75
N LYS A 24 12.78 -17.86 2.89
CA LYS A 24 13.24 -19.16 2.40
C LYS A 24 14.54 -19.08 1.61
N GLN A 25 14.72 -18.02 0.82
CA GLN A 25 15.92 -17.80 0.02
C GLN A 25 17.13 -17.33 0.84
N SER A 26 16.92 -16.89 2.09
CA SER A 26 17.98 -16.42 2.97
C SER A 26 18.28 -17.42 4.08
N PRO A 27 19.42 -18.14 4.07
CA PRO A 27 19.80 -19.07 5.16
C PRO A 27 19.88 -18.40 6.53
N ALA A 28 20.25 -17.12 6.58
CA ALA A 28 20.33 -16.36 7.83
C ALA A 28 18.95 -16.08 8.43
N LEU A 29 17.95 -15.77 7.59
CA LEU A 29 16.58 -15.53 8.03
C LEU A 29 15.87 -16.83 8.36
N SER A 30 16.01 -17.86 7.53
CA SER A 30 15.38 -19.18 7.72
C SER A 30 15.73 -19.82 9.05
N LYS A 31 16.95 -19.59 9.56
CA LYS A 31 17.37 -20.10 10.90
C LYS A 31 16.70 -19.37 12.07
N ARG A 32 16.17 -18.16 11.87
CA ARG A 32 15.67 -17.29 12.95
C ARG A 32 14.17 -17.05 12.88
N ILE A 33 13.57 -17.23 11.71
CA ILE A 33 12.16 -16.95 11.47
C ILE A 33 11.39 -18.26 11.30
N LYS A 34 10.41 -18.49 12.17
CA LYS A 34 9.46 -19.59 12.05
C LYS A 34 8.27 -19.10 11.21
N ILE A 35 8.00 -19.79 10.10
CA ILE A 35 6.85 -19.55 9.24
C ILE A 35 5.70 -20.46 9.70
N ILE A 36 4.50 -19.90 9.87
CA ILE A 36 3.27 -20.61 10.26
C ILE A 36 2.22 -20.35 9.16
N PRO A 37 2.15 -21.22 8.13
CA PRO A 37 1.31 -20.99 6.96
C PRO A 37 -0.19 -20.92 7.25
N SER A 38 -0.68 -21.74 8.18
CA SER A 38 -2.10 -21.83 8.55
C SER A 38 -2.69 -20.52 9.05
N THR A 39 -1.90 -19.71 9.74
CA THR A 39 -2.32 -18.41 10.26
C THR A 39 -1.74 -17.24 9.47
N LYS A 40 -0.98 -17.50 8.39
CA LYS A 40 -0.24 -16.48 7.63
C LYS A 40 0.56 -15.57 8.58
N ARG A 41 1.41 -16.23 9.40
CA ARG A 41 2.24 -15.57 10.41
C ARG A 41 3.70 -15.98 10.28
N MET A 42 4.60 -15.07 10.49
CA MET A 42 6.02 -15.32 10.74
C MET A 42 6.38 -14.86 12.15
N VAL A 43 7.26 -15.61 12.80
CA VAL A 43 7.74 -15.30 14.16
C VAL A 43 9.26 -15.23 14.13
N TYR A 44 9.82 -14.09 14.49
CA TYR A 44 11.25 -13.95 14.75
C TYR A 44 11.55 -14.43 16.16
N GLN A 45 12.10 -15.63 16.28
CA GLN A 45 12.24 -16.35 17.52
C GLN A 45 13.05 -15.61 18.61
N PRO A 46 14.15 -14.89 18.30
CA PRO A 46 14.95 -14.27 19.35
C PRO A 46 14.21 -13.20 20.18
N THR A 47 13.22 -12.52 19.60
CA THR A 47 12.48 -11.45 20.30
C THR A 47 10.98 -11.72 20.43
N GLY A 48 10.48 -12.81 19.85
CA GLY A 48 9.06 -13.09 19.75
C GLY A 48 8.30 -12.12 18.83
N SER A 49 9.01 -11.33 18.02
CA SER A 49 8.37 -10.39 17.08
C SER A 49 7.60 -11.15 16.02
N ILE A 50 6.45 -10.61 15.63
CA ILE A 50 5.57 -11.24 14.63
C ILE A 50 5.37 -10.36 13.41
N TYR A 51 5.22 -11.01 12.26
CA TYR A 51 4.61 -10.46 11.06
C TYR A 51 3.39 -11.31 10.70
N GLN A 52 2.24 -10.69 10.49
CA GLN A 52 0.96 -11.38 10.28
C GLN A 52 0.06 -10.65 9.29
N VAL A 53 -0.73 -11.45 8.54
CA VAL A 53 -1.79 -10.96 7.66
C VAL A 53 -3.05 -10.63 8.45
N LEU A 54 -3.65 -9.46 8.18
CA LEU A 54 -4.96 -9.07 8.69
C LEU A 54 -5.87 -8.63 7.53
N SER A 55 -7.16 -8.90 7.66
CA SER A 55 -8.20 -8.42 6.75
C SER A 55 -9.25 -7.60 7.49
N SER A 56 -10.13 -6.93 6.75
CA SER A 56 -11.21 -6.11 7.30
C SER A 56 -12.13 -6.88 8.27
N GLU A 57 -12.28 -8.18 8.07
CA GLU A 57 -13.08 -9.05 8.97
C GLU A 57 -12.48 -9.16 10.38
N VAL A 58 -11.18 -8.88 10.53
CA VAL A 58 -10.46 -8.97 11.81
C VAL A 58 -10.38 -7.63 12.52
N ALA A 59 -10.91 -6.57 11.94
CA ALA A 59 -10.84 -5.20 12.43
C ALA A 59 -11.44 -4.96 13.83
N THR A 60 -12.13 -5.95 14.40
CA THR A 60 -12.71 -5.86 15.75
C THR A 60 -11.74 -6.19 16.88
N LYS A 61 -10.50 -6.57 16.57
CA LYS A 61 -9.51 -6.94 17.60
C LYS A 61 -8.76 -5.71 18.10
N HIS A 62 -9.24 -5.14 19.20
CA HIS A 62 -8.50 -4.15 19.95
C HIS A 62 -7.28 -4.77 20.68
N GLY A 63 -6.25 -3.98 20.94
CA GLY A 63 -5.08 -4.40 21.70
C GLY A 63 -3.87 -4.84 20.86
N LEU A 64 -3.83 -4.50 19.58
CA LEU A 64 -2.66 -4.71 18.73
C LEU A 64 -1.55 -3.71 19.07
N ASN A 65 -0.31 -4.19 19.14
CA ASN A 65 0.87 -3.36 19.40
C ASN A 65 1.65 -3.15 18.09
N VAL A 66 1.10 -2.30 17.23
CA VAL A 66 1.57 -2.10 15.85
C VAL A 66 2.90 -1.35 15.83
N SER A 67 3.96 -2.00 15.32
CA SER A 67 5.23 -1.36 15.01
C SER A 67 5.31 -0.91 13.55
N ALA A 68 4.72 -1.70 12.65
CA ALA A 68 4.54 -1.32 11.25
C ALA A 68 3.31 -1.99 10.66
N CYS A 69 2.70 -1.31 9.68
CA CYS A 69 1.58 -1.83 8.93
C CYS A 69 1.73 -1.46 7.45
N ILE A 70 1.51 -2.45 6.59
CA ILE A 70 1.45 -2.27 5.15
C ILE A 70 -0.01 -2.43 4.75
N PHE A 71 -0.65 -1.36 4.30
CA PHE A 71 -1.96 -1.41 3.67
C PHE A 71 -1.78 -1.53 2.17
N ASP A 72 -2.25 -2.63 1.62
CA ASP A 72 -2.32 -2.83 0.18
C ASP A 72 -3.74 -2.57 -0.31
N GLU A 73 -3.85 -1.91 -1.46
CA GLU A 73 -5.10 -1.56 -2.10
C GLU A 73 -6.09 -0.84 -1.16
N LEU A 74 -5.66 0.26 -0.54
CA LEU A 74 -6.46 1.01 0.44
C LEU A 74 -7.84 1.42 -0.10
N HIS A 75 -7.96 1.63 -1.42
CA HIS A 75 -9.22 2.01 -2.08
C HIS A 75 -10.31 0.91 -1.99
N THR A 76 -9.91 -0.35 -1.78
CA THR A 76 -10.86 -1.48 -1.68
C THR A 76 -11.42 -1.67 -0.27
N GLN A 77 -10.96 -0.89 0.72
CA GLN A 77 -11.46 -1.02 2.09
C GLN A 77 -12.96 -0.67 2.18
N PRO A 78 -13.80 -1.61 2.65
CA PRO A 78 -15.25 -1.38 2.69
C PRO A 78 -15.63 -0.31 3.73
N THR A 79 -14.83 -0.14 4.75
CA THR A 79 -15.00 0.86 5.82
C THR A 79 -13.65 1.34 6.33
N ARG A 80 -13.65 2.43 7.08
CA ARG A 80 -12.42 2.95 7.73
C ARG A 80 -11.97 2.13 8.94
N ALA A 81 -12.79 1.16 9.41
CA ALA A 81 -12.60 0.48 10.69
C ALA A 81 -11.20 -0.18 10.84
N LEU A 82 -10.74 -0.93 9.83
CA LEU A 82 -9.41 -1.54 9.88
C LEU A 82 -8.30 -0.47 9.91
N TYR A 83 -8.44 0.58 9.11
CA TYR A 83 -7.48 1.69 9.09
C TYR A 83 -7.39 2.37 10.47
N ASP A 84 -8.52 2.66 11.09
CA ASP A 84 -8.56 3.31 12.41
C ASP A 84 -7.94 2.41 13.49
N VAL A 85 -8.31 1.14 13.55
CA VAL A 85 -7.73 0.18 14.49
C VAL A 85 -6.22 0.09 14.34
N MET A 86 -5.72 0.00 13.10
CA MET A 86 -4.29 -0.13 12.85
C MET A 86 -3.52 1.17 13.16
N THR A 87 -4.07 2.32 12.84
CA THR A 87 -3.41 3.62 13.09
C THR A 87 -3.49 4.09 14.54
N GLN A 88 -4.50 3.63 15.29
CA GLN A 88 -4.66 3.88 16.72
C GLN A 88 -4.02 2.79 17.57
N GLY A 89 -3.89 1.58 17.05
CA GLY A 89 -3.41 0.39 17.76
C GLY A 89 -1.97 0.43 18.26
N SER A 90 -1.17 1.42 17.83
CA SER A 90 0.19 1.61 18.36
C SER A 90 0.21 2.39 19.66
N GLY A 91 -0.80 3.26 19.91
CA GLY A 91 -0.90 4.13 21.09
C GLY A 91 0.44 4.78 21.44
N ASP A 92 0.69 4.94 22.74
CA ASP A 92 1.97 5.42 23.26
C ASP A 92 3.04 4.31 23.39
N ALA A 93 2.68 3.06 23.10
CA ALA A 93 3.58 1.91 23.27
C ALA A 93 4.74 1.88 22.23
N ARG A 94 4.61 2.61 21.13
CA ARG A 94 5.61 2.65 20.05
C ARG A 94 6.07 4.08 19.80
N LYS A 95 7.38 4.31 19.86
CA LYS A 95 7.97 5.64 19.60
C LYS A 95 7.87 6.05 18.12
N GLN A 96 8.05 5.10 17.22
CA GLN A 96 8.06 5.33 15.76
C GLN A 96 7.33 4.22 15.01
N PRO A 97 6.01 4.09 15.14
CA PRO A 97 5.27 3.16 14.30
C PRO A 97 5.22 3.69 12.85
N LEU A 98 5.27 2.76 11.89
CA LEU A 98 5.34 3.06 10.47
C LEU A 98 4.14 2.47 9.73
N TRP A 99 3.49 3.30 8.90
CA TRP A 99 2.43 2.85 7.99
C TRP A 99 2.82 3.11 6.54
N PHE A 100 2.78 2.05 5.74
CA PHE A 100 2.84 2.11 4.29
C PHE A 100 1.42 1.95 3.75
N LEU A 101 0.91 2.96 3.06
CA LEU A 101 -0.39 2.94 2.43
C LEU A 101 -0.18 2.90 0.93
N LEU A 102 -0.50 1.78 0.31
CA LEU A 102 -0.34 1.53 -1.12
C LEU A 102 -1.73 1.43 -1.74
N THR A 103 -1.96 2.14 -2.83
CA THR A 103 -3.26 2.08 -3.50
C THR A 103 -3.19 2.63 -4.92
N THR A 104 -4.08 2.16 -5.74
CA THR A 104 -4.48 2.83 -6.99
C THR A 104 -5.63 3.79 -6.72
N ALA A 105 -6.13 4.48 -7.74
CA ALA A 105 -7.27 5.37 -7.59
C ALA A 105 -8.53 4.56 -7.28
N GLY A 106 -9.29 5.03 -6.28
CA GLY A 106 -10.62 4.54 -5.99
C GLY A 106 -11.69 5.42 -6.63
N THR A 107 -12.91 4.91 -6.74
CA THR A 107 -14.08 5.63 -7.27
C THR A 107 -14.91 6.31 -6.18
N ASP A 108 -14.84 5.80 -4.95
CA ASP A 108 -15.65 6.29 -3.83
C ASP A 108 -14.97 7.48 -3.12
N ARG A 109 -15.59 8.66 -3.26
CA ARG A 109 -15.16 9.89 -2.60
C ARG A 109 -15.51 9.99 -1.11
N ASN A 110 -16.25 9.03 -0.58
CA ASN A 110 -16.55 8.94 0.85
C ASN A 110 -15.64 7.92 1.57
N SER A 111 -14.72 7.29 0.85
CA SER A 111 -13.83 6.28 1.39
C SER A 111 -12.67 6.87 2.19
N ILE A 112 -12.07 6.06 3.06
CA ILE A 112 -10.83 6.40 3.77
C ILE A 112 -9.68 6.66 2.78
N CYS A 113 -9.68 5.98 1.63
CA CYS A 113 -8.69 6.23 0.57
C CYS A 113 -8.78 7.65 0.05
N TRP A 114 -9.99 8.16 -0.18
CA TRP A 114 -10.19 9.54 -0.61
C TRP A 114 -9.75 10.56 0.44
N GLU A 115 -10.08 10.35 1.71
CA GLU A 115 -9.62 11.19 2.83
C GLU A 115 -8.09 11.30 2.86
N VAL A 116 -7.41 10.16 2.75
CA VAL A 116 -5.94 10.08 2.73
C VAL A 116 -5.38 10.76 1.48
N HIS A 117 -6.04 10.61 0.33
CA HIS A 117 -5.65 11.27 -0.92
C HIS A 117 -5.76 12.79 -0.82
N GLN A 118 -6.87 13.32 -0.29
CA GLN A 118 -7.03 14.76 -0.09
C GLN A 118 -5.95 15.31 0.86
N LYS A 119 -5.68 14.61 1.95
CA LYS A 119 -4.57 14.98 2.85
C LYS A 119 -3.22 15.01 2.11
N ALA A 120 -2.97 14.04 1.22
CA ALA A 120 -1.75 13.99 0.42
C ALA A 120 -1.62 15.19 -0.51
N LEU A 121 -2.70 15.55 -1.20
CA LEU A 121 -2.75 16.74 -2.06
C LEU A 121 -2.51 18.03 -1.27
N ASP A 122 -3.16 18.18 -0.12
CA ASP A 122 -3.00 19.36 0.74
C ASP A 122 -1.54 19.57 1.17
N ILE A 123 -0.84 18.47 1.44
CA ILE A 123 0.58 18.53 1.83
C ILE A 123 1.46 18.85 0.62
N ILE A 124 1.25 18.20 -0.52
CA ILE A 124 2.04 18.42 -1.74
C ILE A 124 1.89 19.87 -2.24
N GLU A 125 0.68 20.42 -2.15
CA GLU A 125 0.37 21.80 -2.58
C GLU A 125 0.67 22.86 -1.51
N GLY A 126 1.20 22.46 -0.35
CA GLY A 126 1.60 23.36 0.72
C GLY A 126 0.44 23.97 1.52
N ARG A 127 -0.79 23.45 1.35
CA ARG A 127 -1.96 23.88 2.14
C ARG A 127 -1.92 23.35 3.58
N LYS A 128 -1.21 22.24 3.79
CA LYS A 128 -1.06 21.59 5.10
C LYS A 128 0.37 21.16 5.32
N ASP A 129 0.88 21.34 6.53
CA ASP A 129 2.16 20.80 6.97
C ASP A 129 1.94 19.63 7.93
N ASP A 130 2.49 18.45 7.59
CA ASP A 130 2.55 17.28 8.49
C ASP A 130 3.86 16.54 8.21
N PRO A 131 4.94 16.81 8.98
CA PRO A 131 6.24 16.19 8.75
C PRO A 131 6.25 14.68 9.02
N ARG A 132 5.17 14.14 9.57
CA ARG A 132 5.01 12.70 9.82
C ARG A 132 4.29 11.98 8.68
N PHE A 133 3.85 12.69 7.66
CA PHE A 133 3.15 12.13 6.51
C PHE A 133 3.91 12.47 5.23
N TYR A 134 4.45 11.47 4.56
CA TYR A 134 5.20 11.61 3.33
C TYR A 134 4.37 11.11 2.14
N PRO A 135 3.72 12.00 1.38
CA PRO A 135 2.91 11.62 0.24
C PRO A 135 3.76 11.47 -1.02
N VAL A 136 3.49 10.41 -1.79
CA VAL A 136 4.01 10.25 -3.16
C VAL A 136 2.81 9.95 -4.05
N LEU A 137 2.55 10.82 -5.03
CA LEU A 137 1.46 10.68 -5.98
C LEU A 137 2.01 10.57 -7.40
N TYR A 138 1.53 9.57 -8.12
CA TYR A 138 1.72 9.43 -9.55
C TYR A 138 0.35 9.50 -10.22
N GLY A 139 0.15 10.47 -11.10
CA GLY A 139 -1.13 10.67 -11.76
C GLY A 139 -1.07 11.85 -12.70
N LEU A 140 -2.12 12.02 -13.48
CA LEU A 140 -2.31 13.18 -14.34
C LEU A 140 -3.34 14.12 -13.70
N PRO A 141 -3.24 15.45 -13.95
CA PRO A 141 -4.33 16.37 -13.72
C PRO A 141 -5.59 15.95 -14.45
N ASP A 142 -6.76 16.32 -13.94
CA ASP A 142 -8.05 15.92 -14.53
C ASP A 142 -8.27 16.50 -15.95
N ASP A 143 -7.60 17.60 -16.28
CA ASP A 143 -7.63 18.27 -17.59
C ASP A 143 -6.52 17.82 -18.55
N ALA A 144 -5.66 16.89 -18.15
CA ALA A 144 -4.56 16.42 -18.98
C ALA A 144 -5.06 15.52 -20.12
N ASP A 145 -4.49 15.71 -21.31
CA ASP A 145 -4.73 14.81 -22.44
C ASP A 145 -4.10 13.44 -22.16
N TRP A 146 -4.94 12.46 -21.85
CA TRP A 146 -4.51 11.08 -21.60
C TRP A 146 -4.08 10.33 -22.85
N THR A 147 -4.37 10.85 -24.06
CA THR A 147 -3.95 10.25 -25.33
C THR A 147 -2.51 10.62 -25.70
N ASP A 148 -1.96 11.68 -25.09
CA ASP A 148 -0.55 12.03 -25.25
C ASP A 148 0.35 11.08 -24.45
N GLU A 149 1.14 10.27 -25.17
CA GLU A 149 2.07 9.28 -24.60
C GLU A 149 3.04 9.90 -23.57
N LYS A 150 3.43 11.18 -23.73
CA LYS A 150 4.32 11.87 -22.79
C LYS A 150 3.71 11.97 -21.39
N ASN A 151 2.39 12.02 -21.29
CA ASN A 151 1.69 12.09 -20.03
C ASN A 151 1.69 10.75 -19.29
N TRP A 152 1.79 9.62 -20.00
CA TRP A 152 1.87 8.29 -19.37
C TRP A 152 3.09 8.13 -18.48
N TYR A 153 4.23 8.75 -18.87
CA TYR A 153 5.44 8.75 -18.05
C TYR A 153 5.30 9.54 -16.75
N LYS A 154 4.45 10.55 -16.73
CA LYS A 154 4.14 11.32 -15.50
C LYS A 154 3.23 10.54 -14.57
N ALA A 155 2.28 9.79 -15.13
CA ALA A 155 1.31 9.01 -14.37
C ALA A 155 1.88 7.70 -13.83
N ASN A 156 3.00 7.22 -14.36
CA ASN A 156 3.54 5.91 -13.98
C ASN A 156 5.07 5.96 -13.85
N ALA A 157 5.56 5.91 -12.62
CA ALA A 157 6.99 5.94 -12.31
C ALA A 157 7.79 4.74 -12.87
N LEU A 158 7.13 3.67 -13.26
CA LEU A 158 7.77 2.44 -13.77
C LEU A 158 7.91 2.44 -15.29
N ILE A 159 7.20 3.29 -16.02
CA ILE A 159 7.34 3.44 -17.45
C ILE A 159 8.72 4.05 -17.74
N GLY A 160 9.53 3.36 -18.53
CA GLY A 160 10.89 3.79 -18.87
C GLY A 160 12.02 3.24 -17.99
N LYS A 161 11.72 2.51 -16.91
CA LYS A 161 12.73 1.76 -16.18
C LYS A 161 12.79 0.33 -16.72
N SER A 162 14.00 -0.21 -16.85
CA SER A 162 14.36 -1.46 -17.55
C SER A 162 13.56 -2.73 -17.20
N LEU A 163 12.75 -2.72 -16.15
CA LEU A 163 11.89 -3.83 -15.78
C LEU A 163 10.73 -4.04 -16.76
N PHE A 164 10.19 -2.98 -17.33
CA PHE A 164 9.08 -3.06 -18.28
C PHE A 164 9.55 -3.52 -19.68
N GLN A 165 10.77 -3.14 -20.08
CA GLN A 165 11.36 -3.57 -21.35
C GLN A 165 11.66 -5.06 -21.43
N ARG A 166 11.90 -5.73 -20.31
CA ARG A 166 12.20 -7.17 -20.29
C ARG A 166 10.98 -8.07 -20.53
N HIS A 167 9.77 -7.61 -20.22
CA HIS A 167 8.55 -8.42 -20.34
C HIS A 167 7.82 -8.26 -21.66
N THR A 168 8.05 -7.17 -22.41
CA THR A 168 7.29 -6.84 -23.61
C THR A 168 8.07 -7.00 -24.93
N GLY A 169 9.32 -7.49 -24.89
CA GLY A 169 10.12 -7.69 -26.09
C GLY A 169 10.29 -6.43 -26.94
N GLY A 170 10.29 -5.25 -26.32
CA GLY A 170 10.52 -3.96 -27.00
C GLY A 170 9.33 -3.41 -27.80
N LYS A 171 8.15 -4.03 -27.71
CA LYS A 171 6.92 -3.46 -28.26
C LYS A 171 6.07 -2.96 -27.12
N THR A 172 5.99 -1.64 -26.95
CA THR A 172 5.01 -0.97 -26.08
C THR A 172 3.63 -1.10 -26.71
N SER A 173 3.02 -2.26 -26.62
CA SER A 173 1.60 -2.39 -26.89
C SER A 173 0.84 -2.17 -25.60
N PHE A 174 0.63 -0.91 -25.25
CA PHE A 174 -0.49 -0.55 -24.39
C PHE A 174 -1.75 -0.80 -25.21
N ALA A 175 -2.30 -2.00 -25.12
CA ALA A 175 -3.67 -2.21 -25.52
C ALA A 175 -4.50 -1.37 -24.52
N PRO A 176 -5.27 -0.38 -24.97
CA PRO A 176 -6.24 0.26 -24.08
C PRO A 176 -7.17 -0.85 -23.58
N CYS A 177 -7.33 -0.95 -22.28
CA CYS A 177 -8.17 -1.96 -21.64
C CYS A 177 -9.67 -1.72 -21.89
N CYS A 178 -10.00 -0.89 -22.88
CA CYS A 178 -11.35 -0.41 -23.17
C CYS A 178 -11.72 -0.68 -24.62
N LYS A 179 -12.43 -1.79 -24.86
CA LYS A 179 -13.31 -1.95 -26.01
C LYS A 179 -14.73 -1.69 -25.52
N GLY A 180 -15.25 -0.48 -25.72
CA GLY A 180 -16.62 -0.10 -25.41
C GLY A 180 -16.80 1.41 -25.46
N ASP A 181 -17.93 1.88 -25.97
CA ASP A 181 -18.25 3.29 -26.30
C ASP A 181 -18.49 4.22 -25.10
N GLU A 182 -18.23 3.80 -23.88
CA GLU A 182 -18.17 4.64 -22.68
C GLU A 182 -16.87 4.37 -21.93
N VAL A 183 -15.89 5.23 -22.20
CA VAL A 183 -14.57 5.14 -21.59
C VAL A 183 -14.59 5.95 -20.30
N ASP A 184 -14.93 5.31 -19.20
CA ASP A 184 -14.57 5.82 -17.88
C ASP A 184 -13.09 5.50 -17.66
N VAL A 185 -12.21 6.25 -18.34
CA VAL A 185 -10.75 6.08 -18.21
C VAL A 185 -10.30 6.70 -16.91
N GLN A 186 -10.53 5.99 -15.82
CA GLN A 186 -9.78 6.25 -14.61
C GLN A 186 -8.36 5.71 -14.83
N MET A 187 -7.49 6.53 -15.38
CA MET A 187 -6.07 6.26 -15.33
C MET A 187 -5.67 6.10 -13.87
N GLY A 188 -5.28 4.88 -13.51
CA GLY A 188 -4.95 4.53 -12.15
C GLY A 188 -3.90 5.46 -11.58
N ARG A 189 -4.30 6.30 -10.63
CA ARG A 189 -3.38 7.08 -9.81
C ARG A 189 -2.78 6.10 -8.80
N CYS A 190 -1.50 5.81 -8.93
CA CYS A 190 -0.79 4.99 -7.95
C CYS A 190 -0.34 5.88 -6.79
N PHE A 191 -0.75 5.55 -5.57
CA PHE A 191 -0.37 6.29 -4.37
C PHE A 191 0.54 5.44 -3.50
N VAL A 192 1.68 5.99 -3.12
CA VAL A 192 2.50 5.44 -2.05
C VAL A 192 2.48 6.45 -0.91
N HIS A 193 1.86 6.09 0.19
CA HIS A 193 1.84 6.92 1.38
C HIS A 193 2.67 6.29 2.47
N VAL A 194 3.65 7.02 2.98
CA VAL A 194 4.44 6.61 4.13
C VAL A 194 4.07 7.53 5.29
N LYS A 195 3.39 7.00 6.29
CA LYS A 195 3.13 7.72 7.53
C LYS A 195 4.18 7.32 8.56
N MET A 196 5.04 8.25 8.93
CA MET A 196 5.95 8.10 10.06
C MET A 196 5.35 8.79 11.28
N SER A 197 5.38 8.16 12.46
CA SER A 197 4.98 8.85 13.69
C SER A 197 6.20 9.34 14.44
N ARG A 198 6.09 10.56 14.93
CA ARG A 198 6.96 11.35 15.81
C ARG A 198 8.44 11.00 15.82
N VAL A 199 9.22 11.88 15.18
CA VAL A 199 10.56 12.21 15.63
C VAL A 199 10.40 13.25 16.75
N HIS A 200 10.82 12.92 17.95
CA HIS A 200 11.11 13.91 18.99
C HIS A 200 12.55 14.34 18.85
#